data_c73185f4f8820a689494e56c0c27e66a
#
_entry.id   c73185f4f8820a689494e56c0c27e66a
#
_cell.length_a   1.000
_cell.length_b   1.000
_cell.length_c   1.000
_cell.angle_alpha   90.00
_cell.angle_beta   90.00
_cell.angle_gamma   90.00
#
_symmetry.space_group_name_H-M   'P 1'
#
loop_
_entity.id
_entity.type
_entity.pdbx_description
1 polymer ?
#
loop_
_entity_poly.entity_id
_entity_poly.type
_entity_poly.pdbx_seq_one_letter_code
_entity_poly.pdbx_strand_id
1 'polypeptide(L)'
;MGDSAGIARTDRSTGGHARYIGRVGGLAFALGIGAAVLTGTAVASAETPESGTTGTETTSASSSPSPSAEPNAEPAEAEADAEAEAETEAEAEAEAEAEAEADVEAEAEAAEETTAATEDDETSSPTDGPADTPSGTEASPLGADTVAERSTQSASIAPTAVAEASPFDRFFNNQTPTLDHDPAENIAVDGRIEGDLNPVDPDSTRLTYRATKPAHGTVVINSDGTFVYTPGATYAGQDRFDVTVSDARSGFHLHAGTGLLSLFTFGLLGNSGHRTTETVFIGFERAVVVSGLNSPVDFRFLPDGRILVAEKGGVIRVVEDGVLRAEPLLTLSVNTSGERGISGLAVDPQFASNGHIYVAYVTTDLRNTLSQFTVVGNSAGAEQVLLQAVVDSAVNHHGGALGFGPDGKLYWGVGDNAVGANSQNLSNIHGKILRLNTDGSAPSDNPNLGAGALPYIYAYGLRNPFRLTFTPTGQLLVADVGAASFEEVNLVTAGGNYGWPNAEGICTTNCSGKTDPIYTYPRGSGAAITSVLMYDGTTFGPDYLNKVFIADLVKGWIKVLTCTPEFTTCGDAQDFDPDAGTTVVLAQGPDGNIYQLTYQPGTLVRIAPAGTSAAAQV
;
A
#
# COMPACT_ATOMS: atom_id res chain seq x y z
N MET A 1 19.41 -37.15 50.66
CA MET A 1 19.42 -37.95 49.41
C MET A 1 18.09 -37.67 48.74
N GLY A 2 18.07 -36.96 47.64
CA GLY A 2 16.85 -36.61 46.90
C GLY A 2 17.00 -35.26 46.25
N ASP A 3 17.53 -35.22 45.06
CA ASP A 3 17.69 -34.06 44.20
C ASP A 3 16.34 -33.50 43.78
N SER A 4 16.19 -32.20 43.89
CA SER A 4 15.09 -31.41 43.32
C SER A 4 15.66 -30.55 42.18
N ALA A 5 15.40 -30.92 40.95
CA ALA A 5 15.70 -30.14 39.77
C ALA A 5 14.68 -29.02 39.63
N GLY A 6 15.15 -27.77 39.73
CA GLY A 6 14.38 -26.57 39.47
C GLY A 6 14.26 -26.29 37.97
N ILE A 7 13.04 -26.17 37.49
CA ILE A 7 12.73 -25.76 36.12
C ILE A 7 12.74 -24.23 36.07
N ALA A 8 13.70 -23.66 35.36
CA ALA A 8 13.75 -22.25 35.06
C ALA A 8 12.70 -21.93 33.99
N ARG A 9 11.72 -21.09 34.34
CA ARG A 9 10.82 -20.42 33.38
C ARG A 9 11.60 -19.29 32.71
N THR A 10 11.84 -19.42 31.43
CA THR A 10 12.33 -18.32 30.59
C THR A 10 11.19 -17.44 30.19
N ASP A 11 11.24 -16.23 30.67
CA ASP A 11 10.43 -15.09 30.29
C ASP A 11 10.70 -14.75 28.82
N ARG A 12 9.68 -14.83 27.96
CA ARG A 12 9.73 -14.41 26.55
C ARG A 12 8.71 -13.31 26.35
N SER A 13 9.11 -12.09 26.58
CA SER A 13 8.48 -10.95 25.90
C SER A 13 9.37 -9.72 26.09
N THR A 14 9.88 -9.19 25.03
CA THR A 14 10.34 -7.80 24.75
C THR A 14 11.49 -7.73 23.73
N GLY A 15 11.48 -8.59 22.70
CA GLY A 15 12.55 -8.60 21.70
C GLY A 15 12.12 -8.25 20.25
N GLY A 16 10.85 -7.97 19.99
CA GLY A 16 10.34 -7.81 18.63
C GLY A 16 10.60 -6.43 18.00
N HIS A 17 10.29 -5.37 18.73
CA HIS A 17 10.34 -4.00 18.19
C HIS A 17 11.75 -3.48 17.88
N ALA A 18 12.73 -3.74 18.73
CA ALA A 18 14.10 -3.26 18.52
C ALA A 18 14.82 -3.89 17.32
N ARG A 19 14.40 -5.10 16.88
CA ARG A 19 14.96 -5.74 15.69
C ARG A 19 14.39 -5.19 14.39
N TYR A 20 13.17 -4.65 14.43
CA TYR A 20 12.50 -4.11 13.25
C TYR A 20 13.00 -2.71 12.89
N ILE A 21 13.16 -1.83 13.88
CA ILE A 21 13.64 -0.46 13.68
C ILE A 21 15.04 -0.43 13.05
N GLY A 22 15.96 -1.30 13.50
CA GLY A 22 17.30 -1.39 12.89
C GLY A 22 17.31 -1.91 11.45
N ARG A 23 16.31 -2.72 11.05
CA ARG A 23 16.20 -3.23 9.68
C ARG A 23 15.55 -2.22 8.73
N VAL A 24 14.58 -1.46 9.20
CA VAL A 24 13.90 -0.44 8.40
C VAL A 24 14.84 0.72 8.08
N GLY A 25 15.67 1.16 9.04
CA GLY A 25 16.69 2.18 8.79
C GLY A 25 17.71 1.76 7.71
N GLY A 26 18.17 0.49 7.76
CA GLY A 26 19.06 -0.07 6.73
C GLY A 26 18.38 -0.20 5.36
N LEU A 27 17.07 -0.42 5.34
CA LEU A 27 16.29 -0.52 4.12
C LEU A 27 16.06 0.85 3.47
N ALA A 28 15.72 1.86 4.26
CA ALA A 28 15.56 3.22 3.79
C ALA A 28 16.85 3.72 3.14
N PHE A 29 18.01 3.40 3.73
CA PHE A 29 19.33 3.69 3.15
C PHE A 29 19.58 2.92 1.84
N ALA A 30 19.19 1.65 1.77
CA ALA A 30 19.36 0.84 0.55
C ALA A 30 18.46 1.31 -0.61
N LEU A 31 17.36 2.00 -0.31
CA LEU A 31 16.48 2.64 -1.29
C LEU A 31 16.82 4.11 -1.50
N GLY A 32 17.79 4.67 -0.75
CA GLY A 32 18.13 6.08 -0.80
C GLY A 32 17.01 6.99 -0.27
N ILE A 33 16.08 6.44 0.48
CA ILE A 33 14.92 7.15 1.01
C ILE A 33 15.25 7.66 2.41
N GLY A 34 15.84 8.83 2.50
CA GLY A 34 16.08 9.57 3.74
C GLY A 34 17.41 9.24 4.43
N ALA A 35 18.29 10.22 4.51
CA ALA A 35 19.61 10.16 5.17
C ALA A 35 19.56 10.29 6.72
N ALA A 36 18.41 10.35 7.34
CA ALA A 36 18.23 10.85 8.72
C ALA A 36 18.14 9.80 9.83
N VAL A 37 18.68 8.60 9.74
CA VAL A 37 18.74 7.68 10.90
C VAL A 37 20.04 6.88 10.93
N LEU A 38 21.16 7.44 11.32
CA LEU A 38 22.31 6.70 11.85
C LEU A 38 23.22 7.57 12.73
N THR A 39 22.87 7.78 14.00
CA THR A 39 23.85 8.01 15.06
C THR A 39 23.67 6.96 16.14
N GLY A 40 24.32 5.83 15.96
CA GLY A 40 24.39 4.77 16.96
C GLY A 40 25.54 3.84 16.64
N THR A 41 26.74 4.16 17.14
CA THR A 41 27.95 3.37 17.00
C THR A 41 27.85 2.01 17.69
N ALA A 42 28.01 0.95 16.92
CA ALA A 42 28.45 -0.35 17.47
C ALA A 42 29.55 -0.93 16.57
N VAL A 43 30.77 -0.88 17.07
CA VAL A 43 31.94 -1.55 16.50
C VAL A 43 31.84 -3.05 16.85
N ALA A 44 31.80 -3.90 15.86
CA ALA A 44 32.03 -5.33 16.03
C ALA A 44 33.23 -5.76 15.19
N SER A 45 34.31 -6.10 15.85
CA SER A 45 35.51 -6.72 15.30
C SER A 45 35.19 -8.15 14.86
N ALA A 46 35.55 -8.52 13.64
CA ALA A 46 35.55 -9.91 13.22
C ALA A 46 37.02 -10.38 13.05
N GLU A 47 37.39 -11.35 13.85
CA GLU A 47 38.64 -12.10 13.74
C GLU A 47 38.57 -13.11 12.58
N THR A 48 39.67 -13.18 11.84
CA THR A 48 39.98 -14.23 10.87
C THR A 48 40.64 -15.43 11.56
N PRO A 49 40.44 -16.67 11.16
CA PRO A 49 41.38 -17.75 11.42
C PRO A 49 42.18 -18.14 10.16
N GLU A 50 43.49 -18.20 10.37
CA GLU A 50 44.48 -18.80 9.50
C GLU A 50 44.42 -20.35 9.48
N SER A 51 44.94 -20.89 8.43
CA SER A 51 45.88 -22.02 8.28
C SER A 51 45.48 -22.93 7.12
N GLY A 52 46.31 -23.40 6.28
CA GLY A 52 47.69 -23.68 6.21
C GLY A 52 47.93 -24.74 5.15
N THR A 53 48.96 -24.52 4.36
CA THR A 53 49.92 -25.48 3.71
C THR A 53 49.40 -26.71 2.95
N THR A 54 49.81 -26.97 1.78
CA THR A 54 51.02 -27.47 1.12
C THR A 54 50.64 -27.84 -0.31
N GLY A 55 51.35 -27.62 -1.37
CA GLY A 55 52.66 -27.92 -1.79
C GLY A 55 52.66 -28.38 -3.23
N THR A 56 53.64 -27.98 -3.94
CA THR A 56 54.47 -28.60 -4.99
C THR A 56 54.10 -28.44 -6.47
N GLU A 57 54.94 -27.64 -7.12
CA GLU A 57 55.75 -27.85 -8.35
C GLU A 57 55.02 -28.33 -9.63
N THR A 58 55.30 -27.81 -10.80
CA THR A 58 56.55 -27.63 -11.56
C THR A 58 56.34 -26.86 -12.88
N THR A 59 57.26 -25.96 -13.20
CA THR A 59 57.97 -25.71 -14.49
C THR A 59 57.14 -25.61 -15.78
N SER A 60 57.36 -24.72 -16.70
CA SER A 60 58.53 -24.00 -17.23
C SER A 60 58.16 -23.03 -18.36
N ALA A 61 58.72 -21.89 -18.35
CA ALA A 61 59.61 -21.25 -19.30
C ALA A 61 59.14 -20.69 -20.65
N SER A 62 59.54 -19.43 -20.84
CA SER A 62 60.13 -18.83 -22.02
C SER A 62 59.18 -18.08 -22.94
N SER A 63 59.34 -16.83 -23.36
CA SER A 63 60.47 -15.93 -23.52
C SER A 63 59.92 -14.54 -23.97
N SER A 64 60.59 -13.48 -23.51
CA SER A 64 60.48 -12.09 -24.02
C SER A 64 61.16 -11.95 -25.39
N PRO A 65 61.10 -10.80 -26.14
CA PRO A 65 61.43 -9.48 -25.64
C PRO A 65 60.68 -8.28 -26.23
N SER A 66 60.79 -7.15 -25.52
CA SER A 66 60.53 -5.75 -25.92
C SER A 66 61.44 -5.28 -27.07
N PRO A 67 61.16 -4.04 -27.68
CA PRO A 67 61.42 -2.80 -26.98
C PRO A 67 60.59 -1.55 -27.31
N SER A 68 60.55 -0.65 -26.31
CA SER A 68 60.70 0.81 -26.27
C SER A 68 59.87 1.75 -27.14
N ALA A 69 59.15 2.68 -26.49
CA ALA A 69 59.42 4.13 -26.45
C ALA A 69 58.41 4.86 -25.55
N GLU A 70 58.93 5.52 -24.53
CA GLU A 70 58.32 6.64 -23.77
C GLU A 70 58.45 7.95 -24.59
N PRO A 71 57.92 9.13 -24.13
CA PRO A 71 56.97 9.49 -23.08
C PRO A 71 55.94 10.55 -23.51
N ASN A 72 54.88 10.76 -22.78
CA ASN A 72 54.45 12.11 -22.38
C ASN A 72 53.48 12.09 -21.19
N ALA A 73 53.77 13.04 -20.27
CA ALA A 73 53.11 13.19 -18.99
C ALA A 73 51.88 14.11 -19.07
N GLU A 74 50.98 13.88 -18.08
CA GLU A 74 49.99 14.79 -17.47
C GLU A 74 48.61 14.97 -18.14
N PRO A 75 47.55 15.24 -17.30
CA PRO A 75 47.53 15.63 -15.88
C PRO A 75 46.63 14.79 -14.95
N ALA A 76 47.16 14.56 -13.76
CA ALA A 76 46.43 13.94 -12.64
C ALA A 76 45.87 14.97 -11.63
N GLU A 77 45.81 16.27 -11.98
CA GLU A 77 45.35 17.32 -11.05
C GLU A 77 43.85 17.68 -11.19
N ALA A 78 43.13 17.24 -12.22
CA ALA A 78 41.73 17.61 -12.43
C ALA A 78 40.71 16.70 -11.69
N GLU A 79 41.12 15.50 -11.29
CA GLU A 79 40.23 14.61 -10.54
C GLU A 79 40.21 14.86 -9.02
N ALA A 80 41.29 15.40 -8.47
CA ALA A 80 41.40 15.71 -7.04
C ALA A 80 40.58 16.96 -6.64
N ASP A 81 40.42 17.93 -7.54
CA ASP A 81 39.64 19.13 -7.28
C ASP A 81 38.14 18.90 -7.37
N ALA A 82 37.69 17.95 -8.19
CA ALA A 82 36.26 17.59 -8.29
C ALA A 82 35.77 16.76 -7.08
N GLU A 83 36.62 15.90 -6.51
CA GLU A 83 36.30 15.18 -5.28
C GLU A 83 36.26 16.11 -4.05
N ALA A 84 37.15 17.11 -3.99
CA ALA A 84 37.20 18.08 -2.90
C ALA A 84 35.99 19.06 -2.92
N GLU A 85 35.49 19.44 -4.10
CA GLU A 85 34.29 20.28 -4.22
C GLU A 85 33.03 19.49 -3.85
N ALA A 86 32.94 18.20 -4.19
CA ALA A 86 31.82 17.35 -3.83
C ALA A 86 31.75 17.03 -2.31
N GLU A 87 32.92 16.88 -1.65
CA GLU A 87 32.95 16.69 -0.18
C GLU A 87 32.58 17.98 0.56
N THR A 88 32.95 19.15 0.06
CA THR A 88 32.59 20.44 0.68
C THR A 88 31.13 20.82 0.49
N GLU A 89 30.50 20.46 -0.62
CA GLU A 89 29.04 20.63 -0.78
C GLU A 89 28.23 19.68 0.13
N ALA A 90 28.69 18.43 0.30
CA ALA A 90 28.05 17.48 1.20
C ALA A 90 28.18 17.86 2.69
N GLU A 91 29.31 18.44 3.11
CA GLU A 91 29.49 18.98 4.46
C GLU A 91 28.66 20.24 4.69
N ALA A 92 28.48 21.10 3.69
CA ALA A 92 27.66 22.31 3.78
C ALA A 92 26.15 21.99 3.84
N GLU A 93 25.68 20.95 3.14
CA GLU A 93 24.30 20.48 3.26
C GLU A 93 24.03 19.84 4.63
N ALA A 94 24.99 19.10 5.20
CA ALA A 94 24.87 18.49 6.52
C ALA A 94 24.86 19.53 7.66
N GLU A 95 25.62 20.63 7.54
CA GLU A 95 25.59 21.75 8.50
C GLU A 95 24.28 22.54 8.40
N ALA A 96 23.74 22.75 7.19
CA ALA A 96 22.45 23.44 7.00
C ALA A 96 21.25 22.62 7.53
N GLU A 97 21.28 21.28 7.44
CA GLU A 97 20.27 20.43 8.06
C GLU A 97 20.37 20.44 9.59
N ALA A 98 21.56 20.47 10.16
CA ALA A 98 21.75 20.53 11.61
C ALA A 98 21.32 21.89 12.23
N GLU A 99 21.50 23.01 11.50
CA GLU A 99 21.00 24.33 11.93
C GLU A 99 19.47 24.40 11.84
N ALA A 100 18.84 23.77 10.85
CA ALA A 100 17.38 23.72 10.71
C ALA A 100 16.71 22.88 11.81
N GLU A 101 17.34 21.80 12.28
CA GLU A 101 16.84 21.02 13.41
C GLU A 101 16.95 21.77 14.74
N ALA A 102 18.00 22.56 14.95
CA ALA A 102 18.18 23.37 16.14
C ALA A 102 17.16 24.52 16.27
N ASP A 103 16.76 25.12 15.14
CA ASP A 103 15.74 26.17 15.13
C ASP A 103 14.33 25.62 15.40
N VAL A 104 14.02 24.39 14.99
CA VAL A 104 12.73 23.72 15.25
C VAL A 104 12.60 23.33 16.73
N GLU A 105 13.67 22.88 17.40
CA GLU A 105 13.65 22.60 18.84
C GLU A 105 13.47 23.89 19.67
N ALA A 106 14.07 25.00 19.24
CA ALA A 106 13.94 26.29 19.92
C ALA A 106 12.52 26.89 19.80
N GLU A 107 11.82 26.69 18.68
CA GLU A 107 10.44 27.12 18.51
C GLU A 107 9.44 26.23 19.29
N ALA A 108 9.74 24.93 19.47
CA ALA A 108 8.93 24.02 20.26
C ALA A 108 8.99 24.34 21.77
N GLU A 109 10.16 24.68 22.33
CA GLU A 109 10.28 25.12 23.73
C GLU A 109 9.59 26.48 23.99
N ALA A 110 9.61 27.40 23.02
CA ALA A 110 8.91 28.68 23.13
C ALA A 110 7.38 28.56 23.08
N ALA A 111 6.84 27.51 22.47
CA ALA A 111 5.40 27.24 22.40
C ALA A 111 4.85 26.62 23.70
N GLU A 112 5.64 25.86 24.45
CA GLU A 112 5.23 25.30 25.75
C GLU A 112 5.18 26.38 26.88
N GLU A 113 6.00 27.42 26.79
CA GLU A 113 6.02 28.48 27.82
C GLU A 113 4.82 29.45 27.69
N THR A 114 4.14 29.51 26.53
CA THR A 114 2.99 30.41 26.34
C THR A 114 1.61 29.81 26.69
N THR A 115 1.52 28.52 27.04
CA THR A 115 0.24 27.88 27.40
C THR A 115 -0.02 27.79 28.91
N ALA A 116 0.88 28.29 29.77
CA ALA A 116 0.78 28.17 31.22
C ALA A 116 0.21 29.39 31.97
N ALA A 117 -0.33 30.39 31.25
CA ALA A 117 -0.77 31.64 31.90
C ALA A 117 -2.12 32.16 31.36
N THR A 118 -3.22 31.43 31.51
CA THR A 118 -4.59 31.99 31.57
C THR A 118 -5.59 30.94 32.09
N GLU A 119 -5.66 30.77 33.38
CA GLU A 119 -6.87 30.34 34.07
C GLU A 119 -7.06 31.25 35.29
N ASP A 120 -8.14 32.04 35.25
CA ASP A 120 -9.03 32.44 36.34
C ASP A 120 -9.88 33.64 35.88
N ASP A 121 -11.16 33.55 35.80
CA ASP A 121 -12.13 34.20 36.67
C ASP A 121 -13.59 34.05 36.15
N GLU A 122 -14.44 33.96 37.10
CA GLU A 122 -15.82 33.52 37.23
C GLU A 122 -16.94 34.35 36.62
N THR A 123 -18.08 33.68 36.47
CA THR A 123 -19.49 33.96 36.84
C THR A 123 -20.42 34.74 35.91
N SER A 124 -21.49 34.09 35.63
CA SER A 124 -22.93 34.39 35.87
C SER A 124 -23.88 34.32 34.68
N SER A 125 -24.77 33.35 34.75
CA SER A 125 -26.12 33.36 34.13
C SER A 125 -27.06 34.29 34.94
N PRO A 126 -28.36 34.63 34.55
CA PRO A 126 -29.31 33.79 33.83
C PRO A 126 -30.44 34.54 33.01
N THR A 127 -31.36 33.71 32.45
CA THR A 127 -32.84 33.89 32.25
C THR A 127 -33.36 34.55 30.98
N ASP A 128 -34.20 33.88 30.32
CA ASP A 128 -35.64 33.78 30.07
C ASP A 128 -36.05 33.76 28.59
N GLY A 129 -36.89 32.76 28.26
CA GLY A 129 -37.66 32.66 27.00
C GLY A 129 -38.96 33.50 27.03
N PRO A 130 -40.06 33.22 26.32
CA PRO A 130 -40.41 32.13 25.42
C PRO A 130 -41.21 32.52 24.14
N ALA A 131 -41.53 31.50 23.32
CA ALA A 131 -42.73 31.28 22.48
C ALA A 131 -43.13 32.26 21.34
N ASP A 132 -43.37 31.72 20.16
CA ASP A 132 -44.69 31.53 19.54
C ASP A 132 -44.62 30.94 18.12
N THR A 133 -45.40 29.88 17.91
CA THR A 133 -45.94 29.46 16.61
C THR A 133 -47.25 30.23 16.31
N PRO A 134 -47.74 30.35 15.04
CA PRO A 134 -48.57 29.32 14.45
C PRO A 134 -48.62 29.19 12.90
N SER A 135 -48.85 27.94 12.44
CA SER A 135 -49.97 27.47 11.60
C SER A 135 -50.44 28.20 10.36
N GLY A 136 -50.62 27.42 9.30
CA GLY A 136 -51.69 27.68 8.30
C GLY A 136 -51.34 27.30 6.86
N THR A 137 -51.81 26.19 6.43
CA THR A 137 -52.81 25.79 5.43
C THR A 137 -52.49 25.87 3.93
N GLU A 138 -52.57 24.65 3.34
CA GLU A 138 -53.26 24.23 2.11
C GLU A 138 -53.10 24.94 0.78
N ALA A 139 -52.73 24.22 -0.26
CA ALA A 139 -53.58 23.75 -1.37
C ALA A 139 -52.75 23.19 -2.56
N SER A 140 -53.06 21.97 -2.95
CA SER A 140 -52.86 21.39 -4.31
C SER A 140 -54.01 21.87 -5.23
N PRO A 141 -54.13 21.54 -6.55
CA PRO A 141 -53.33 20.61 -7.40
C PRO A 141 -53.17 21.03 -8.88
N LEU A 142 -52.66 20.09 -9.70
CA LEU A 142 -52.85 19.85 -11.15
C LEU A 142 -51.68 20.07 -12.10
N GLY A 143 -51.37 18.98 -12.81
CA GLY A 143 -50.78 19.00 -14.16
C GLY A 143 -49.90 17.77 -14.44
N ALA A 144 -50.52 16.73 -15.00
CA ALA A 144 -49.89 15.54 -15.49
C ALA A 144 -49.07 15.82 -16.77
N ASP A 145 -47.88 15.19 -16.88
CA ASP A 145 -47.41 14.70 -18.16
C ASP A 145 -46.51 13.47 -17.95
N THR A 146 -46.88 12.41 -18.66
CA THR A 146 -46.36 11.07 -18.67
C THR A 146 -45.04 11.00 -19.42
N VAL A 147 -43.96 10.52 -18.77
CA VAL A 147 -42.81 9.92 -19.46
C VAL A 147 -42.61 8.52 -18.90
N ALA A 148 -42.62 7.56 -19.82
CA ALA A 148 -42.55 6.13 -19.57
C ALA A 148 -41.24 5.72 -18.87
N GLU A 149 -41.32 5.26 -17.66
CA GLU A 149 -40.27 4.52 -16.98
C GLU A 149 -40.18 3.11 -17.53
N ARG A 150 -39.02 2.79 -18.08
CA ARG A 150 -38.62 1.43 -18.44
C ARG A 150 -38.15 0.76 -17.14
N SER A 151 -39.06 0.09 -16.47
CA SER A 151 -38.79 -0.74 -15.32
C SER A 151 -37.90 -1.90 -15.75
N THR A 152 -36.64 -1.89 -15.31
CA THR A 152 -35.85 -3.13 -15.18
C THR A 152 -36.33 -3.83 -13.92
N GLN A 153 -37.16 -4.84 -14.10
CA GLN A 153 -37.48 -5.77 -13.01
C GLN A 153 -36.21 -6.55 -12.67
N SER A 154 -35.58 -6.18 -11.55
CA SER A 154 -34.77 -7.08 -10.77
C SER A 154 -35.73 -8.15 -10.22
N ALA A 155 -35.55 -9.38 -10.65
CA ALA A 155 -36.33 -10.50 -10.11
C ALA A 155 -35.87 -10.70 -8.66
N SER A 156 -36.58 -10.11 -7.74
CA SER A 156 -36.60 -10.53 -6.34
C SER A 156 -37.06 -12.00 -6.34
N ILE A 157 -36.14 -12.92 -6.08
CA ILE A 157 -36.45 -14.27 -5.70
C ILE A 157 -37.12 -14.13 -4.34
N ALA A 158 -38.44 -14.20 -4.32
CA ALA A 158 -39.17 -14.28 -3.07
C ALA A 158 -38.61 -15.48 -2.27
N PRO A 159 -38.34 -15.31 -0.96
CA PRO A 159 -37.93 -16.44 -0.15
C PRO A 159 -39.00 -17.52 -0.29
N THR A 160 -38.59 -18.69 -0.74
CA THR A 160 -39.43 -19.88 -0.79
C THR A 160 -39.95 -20.06 0.65
N ALA A 161 -41.26 -19.93 0.83
CA ALA A 161 -41.85 -20.15 2.13
C ALA A 161 -41.45 -21.56 2.57
N VAL A 162 -40.57 -21.64 3.55
CA VAL A 162 -40.21 -22.90 4.21
C VAL A 162 -41.51 -23.41 4.81
N ALA A 163 -41.98 -24.58 4.37
CA ALA A 163 -43.16 -25.21 4.92
C ALA A 163 -42.95 -25.33 6.43
N GLU A 164 -43.84 -24.73 7.23
CA GLU A 164 -43.76 -24.82 8.68
C GLU A 164 -43.64 -26.29 9.09
N ALA A 165 -42.55 -26.65 9.77
CA ALA A 165 -42.31 -27.99 10.28
C ALA A 165 -43.47 -28.43 11.15
N SER A 166 -43.91 -29.67 10.99
CA SER A 166 -45.05 -30.21 11.80
C SER A 166 -44.66 -30.18 13.29
N PRO A 167 -45.63 -30.07 14.21
CA PRO A 167 -45.34 -30.13 15.65
C PRO A 167 -44.58 -31.40 16.07
N PHE A 168 -44.72 -32.49 15.31
CA PHE A 168 -44.01 -33.74 15.53
C PHE A 168 -42.52 -33.60 15.11
N ASP A 169 -42.24 -32.96 13.96
CA ASP A 169 -40.88 -32.73 13.48
C ASP A 169 -40.15 -31.75 14.40
N ARG A 170 -40.80 -30.67 14.85
CA ARG A 170 -40.21 -29.73 15.82
C ARG A 170 -39.84 -30.38 17.15
N PHE A 171 -40.55 -31.44 17.56
CA PHE A 171 -40.31 -32.10 18.83
C PHE A 171 -39.33 -33.28 18.75
N PHE A 172 -39.43 -34.12 17.70
CA PHE A 172 -38.67 -35.35 17.58
C PHE A 172 -37.56 -35.34 16.52
N ASN A 173 -37.57 -34.34 15.65
CA ASN A 173 -36.66 -34.26 14.50
C ASN A 173 -36.12 -32.84 14.31
N ASN A 174 -35.94 -32.13 15.42
CA ASN A 174 -35.40 -30.79 15.42
C ASN A 174 -34.02 -30.75 14.77
N GLN A 175 -33.72 -29.71 14.01
CA GLN A 175 -32.44 -29.52 13.34
C GLN A 175 -31.50 -28.72 14.22
N THR A 176 -30.21 -28.92 14.01
CA THR A 176 -29.18 -28.14 14.69
C THR A 176 -29.06 -26.77 14.02
N PRO A 177 -29.05 -25.65 14.75
CA PRO A 177 -28.87 -24.34 14.17
C PRO A 177 -27.49 -24.21 13.50
N THR A 178 -27.43 -23.51 12.37
CA THR A 178 -26.21 -23.17 11.66
C THR A 178 -26.06 -21.66 11.52
N LEU A 179 -24.88 -21.21 11.20
CA LEU A 179 -24.59 -19.83 10.82
C LEU A 179 -24.20 -19.82 9.34
N ASP A 180 -24.53 -18.75 8.66
CA ASP A 180 -24.17 -18.51 7.23
C ASP A 180 -23.65 -17.07 7.09
N HIS A 181 -22.63 -16.76 7.91
CA HIS A 181 -22.01 -15.44 7.94
C HIS A 181 -21.14 -15.22 6.70
N ASP A 182 -21.42 -14.17 5.95
CA ASP A 182 -20.55 -13.69 4.88
C ASP A 182 -19.75 -12.45 5.35
N PRO A 183 -18.45 -12.56 5.55
CA PRO A 183 -17.62 -11.44 5.95
C PRO A 183 -17.60 -10.26 4.94
N ALA A 184 -17.95 -10.51 3.67
CA ALA A 184 -18.07 -9.48 2.66
C ALA A 184 -19.28 -8.56 2.86
N GLU A 185 -20.26 -8.99 3.64
CA GLU A 185 -21.43 -8.20 4.03
C GLU A 185 -21.20 -7.36 5.30
N ASN A 186 -20.03 -7.47 5.94
CA ASN A 186 -19.69 -6.64 7.08
C ASN A 186 -19.55 -5.17 6.66
N ILE A 187 -20.13 -4.27 7.44
CA ILE A 187 -20.16 -2.83 7.16
C ILE A 187 -19.33 -2.10 8.22
N ALA A 188 -18.38 -1.28 7.79
CA ALA A 188 -17.66 -0.38 8.68
C ALA A 188 -18.48 0.89 8.92
N VAL A 189 -18.84 1.17 10.18
CA VAL A 189 -19.64 2.34 10.58
C VAL A 189 -19.01 2.98 11.81
N ASP A 190 -18.64 4.26 11.73
CA ASP A 190 -18.10 5.03 12.87
C ASP A 190 -16.97 4.31 13.63
N GLY A 191 -16.03 3.68 12.89
CA GLY A 191 -14.92 2.94 13.48
C GLY A 191 -15.30 1.62 14.14
N ARG A 192 -16.49 1.09 13.87
CA ARG A 192 -16.97 -0.23 14.27
C ARG A 192 -17.27 -1.05 13.02
N ILE A 193 -17.34 -2.37 13.19
CA ILE A 193 -17.73 -3.29 12.13
C ILE A 193 -19.02 -3.96 12.55
N GLU A 194 -20.06 -3.76 11.76
CA GLU A 194 -21.37 -4.37 11.93
C GLU A 194 -21.53 -5.51 10.93
N GLY A 195 -22.13 -6.63 11.35
CA GLY A 195 -22.36 -7.78 10.50
C GLY A 195 -23.55 -8.62 10.97
N ASP A 196 -23.92 -9.60 10.15
CA ASP A 196 -24.97 -10.56 10.46
C ASP A 196 -24.40 -11.98 10.44
N LEU A 197 -24.72 -12.75 11.44
CA LEU A 197 -24.38 -14.18 11.52
C LEU A 197 -25.25 -15.04 10.60
N ASN A 198 -26.34 -14.49 10.06
CA ASN A 198 -27.31 -15.16 9.20
C ASN A 198 -27.71 -16.54 9.78
N PRO A 199 -28.25 -16.57 11.01
CA PRO A 199 -28.58 -17.84 11.68
C PRO A 199 -29.70 -18.57 10.96
N VAL A 200 -29.50 -19.85 10.68
CA VAL A 200 -30.50 -20.72 10.05
C VAL A 200 -30.89 -21.81 11.00
N ASP A 201 -32.19 -21.84 11.38
CA ASP A 201 -32.83 -22.89 12.15
C ASP A 201 -34.29 -22.99 11.70
N PRO A 202 -34.63 -24.04 10.91
CA PRO A 202 -35.98 -24.16 10.30
C PRO A 202 -37.10 -24.41 11.30
N ASP A 203 -36.80 -24.88 12.51
CA ASP A 203 -37.80 -25.37 13.44
C ASP A 203 -37.72 -24.77 14.85
N SER A 204 -36.68 -23.97 15.16
CA SER A 204 -36.53 -23.22 16.40
C SER A 204 -36.57 -21.70 16.16
N THR A 205 -37.48 -21.01 16.86
CA THR A 205 -37.64 -19.55 16.72
C THR A 205 -36.83 -18.75 17.74
N ARG A 206 -36.13 -19.43 18.66
CA ARG A 206 -35.41 -18.77 19.74
C ARG A 206 -34.01 -19.31 19.87
N LEU A 207 -33.11 -18.56 19.30
CA LEU A 207 -31.66 -18.85 19.33
C LEU A 207 -30.96 -18.05 20.44
N THR A 208 -29.85 -18.58 20.91
CA THR A 208 -28.95 -17.88 21.84
C THR A 208 -27.51 -17.98 21.34
N TYR A 209 -26.76 -16.88 21.48
CA TYR A 209 -25.42 -16.76 20.98
C TYR A 209 -24.42 -16.60 22.12
N ARG A 210 -23.24 -17.15 21.94
CA ARG A 210 -22.09 -16.95 22.82
C ARG A 210 -20.83 -16.78 21.99
N ALA A 211 -20.18 -15.66 22.14
CA ALA A 211 -18.88 -15.39 21.47
C ALA A 211 -17.71 -15.62 22.42
N THR A 212 -16.58 -16.06 21.87
CA THR A 212 -15.27 -15.90 22.51
C THR A 212 -14.85 -14.45 22.42
N LYS A 213 -13.89 -14.05 23.27
CA LYS A 213 -13.34 -12.70 23.20
C LYS A 213 -12.39 -12.62 22.00
N PRO A 214 -12.58 -11.67 21.05
CA PRO A 214 -11.60 -11.39 19.99
C PRO A 214 -10.24 -10.97 20.57
N ALA A 215 -9.15 -11.17 19.80
CA ALA A 215 -7.81 -10.86 20.24
C ALA A 215 -7.54 -9.33 20.25
N HIS A 216 -8.12 -8.60 19.29
CA HIS A 216 -7.81 -7.21 19.01
C HIS A 216 -9.02 -6.26 19.14
N GLY A 217 -10.10 -6.71 19.79
CA GLY A 217 -11.31 -5.91 19.95
C GLY A 217 -12.30 -6.48 20.95
N THR A 218 -13.57 -6.05 20.80
CA THR A 218 -14.71 -6.56 21.54
C THR A 218 -15.88 -6.77 20.60
N VAL A 219 -16.69 -7.79 20.83
CA VAL A 219 -17.90 -8.09 20.05
C VAL A 219 -19.13 -8.14 20.95
N VAL A 220 -20.22 -7.60 20.44
CA VAL A 220 -21.57 -7.71 21.02
C VAL A 220 -22.47 -8.34 19.96
N ILE A 221 -23.13 -9.46 20.31
CA ILE A 221 -24.07 -10.13 19.42
C ILE A 221 -25.49 -9.86 19.94
N ASN A 222 -26.37 -9.42 19.04
CA ASN A 222 -27.79 -9.18 19.32
C ASN A 222 -28.60 -10.48 19.28
N SER A 223 -29.84 -10.45 19.78
CA SER A 223 -30.71 -11.61 19.83
C SER A 223 -31.24 -12.08 18.45
N ASP A 224 -31.09 -11.23 17.44
CA ASP A 224 -31.47 -11.52 16.04
C ASP A 224 -30.33 -12.12 15.22
N GLY A 225 -29.10 -12.16 15.76
CA GLY A 225 -27.93 -12.69 15.09
C GLY A 225 -27.00 -11.59 14.52
N THR A 226 -27.44 -10.35 14.50
CA THR A 226 -26.56 -9.25 14.13
C THR A 226 -25.50 -9.03 15.20
N PHE A 227 -24.31 -8.53 14.81
CA PHE A 227 -23.24 -8.21 15.77
C PHE A 227 -22.61 -6.86 15.50
N VAL A 228 -21.99 -6.31 16.53
CA VAL A 228 -21.13 -5.11 16.46
C VAL A 228 -19.77 -5.47 17.04
N TYR A 229 -18.76 -5.45 16.20
CA TYR A 229 -17.36 -5.55 16.61
C TYR A 229 -16.78 -4.14 16.76
N THR A 230 -16.13 -3.90 17.91
CA THR A 230 -15.42 -2.64 18.16
C THR A 230 -13.93 -2.92 18.21
N PRO A 231 -13.14 -2.41 17.24
CA PRO A 231 -11.69 -2.53 17.22
C PRO A 231 -11.05 -1.95 18.50
N GLY A 232 -10.03 -2.63 18.99
CA GLY A 232 -9.18 -2.15 20.08
C GLY A 232 -7.90 -1.51 19.55
N ALA A 233 -7.06 -0.99 20.46
CA ALA A 233 -5.80 -0.33 20.11
C ALA A 233 -4.77 -1.23 19.38
N THR A 234 -4.97 -2.55 19.42
CA THR A 234 -4.10 -3.54 18.75
C THR A 234 -4.72 -4.16 17.50
N TYR A 235 -5.84 -3.60 17.03
CA TYR A 235 -6.47 -4.07 15.80
C TYR A 235 -5.65 -3.61 14.59
N ALA A 236 -5.28 -4.55 13.75
CA ALA A 236 -4.44 -4.36 12.56
C ALA A 236 -5.17 -4.77 11.27
N GLY A 237 -6.45 -4.38 11.16
CA GLY A 237 -7.26 -4.68 9.98
C GLY A 237 -7.87 -6.08 9.94
N GLN A 238 -7.56 -6.96 10.89
CA GLN A 238 -8.14 -8.30 10.98
C GLN A 238 -8.26 -8.79 12.42
N ASP A 239 -9.29 -9.58 12.69
CA ASP A 239 -9.50 -10.30 13.96
C ASP A 239 -10.43 -11.50 13.70
N ARG A 240 -10.66 -12.32 14.72
CA ARG A 240 -11.59 -13.43 14.65
C ARG A 240 -12.11 -13.77 16.04
N PHE A 241 -13.29 -14.37 16.09
CA PHE A 241 -13.87 -14.92 17.30
C PHE A 241 -14.77 -16.12 16.97
N ASP A 242 -14.88 -17.05 17.89
CA ASP A 242 -15.79 -18.18 17.72
C ASP A 242 -17.16 -17.81 18.25
N VAL A 243 -18.22 -18.15 17.51
CA VAL A 243 -19.60 -17.99 17.91
C VAL A 243 -20.26 -19.36 18.05
N THR A 244 -20.82 -19.60 19.21
CA THR A 244 -21.68 -20.76 19.46
C THR A 244 -23.13 -20.30 19.40
N VAL A 245 -23.91 -20.78 18.44
CA VAL A 245 -25.37 -20.64 18.35
C VAL A 245 -26.02 -21.84 18.96
N SER A 246 -27.13 -21.65 19.67
CA SER A 246 -27.87 -22.74 20.34
C SER A 246 -29.37 -22.46 20.43
N ASP A 247 -30.15 -23.48 20.15
CA ASP A 247 -31.62 -23.56 20.29
C ASP A 247 -32.09 -24.13 21.64
N ALA A 248 -31.18 -24.49 22.54
CA ALA A 248 -31.50 -25.17 23.82
C ALA A 248 -32.53 -24.41 24.69
N ARG A 249 -32.82 -23.14 24.42
CA ARG A 249 -33.84 -22.33 25.10
C ARG A 249 -35.17 -22.26 24.35
N SER A 250 -35.30 -22.92 23.21
CA SER A 250 -36.56 -23.00 22.45
C SER A 250 -37.60 -23.95 23.05
N GLY A 251 -37.26 -24.64 24.14
CA GLY A 251 -38.06 -25.60 24.83
C GLY A 251 -37.44 -27.00 24.77
N PHE A 252 -38.14 -27.99 25.40
CA PHE A 252 -37.65 -29.38 25.33
C PHE A 252 -37.97 -29.96 23.94
N HIS A 253 -36.94 -30.40 23.23
CA HIS A 253 -37.03 -31.05 21.92
C HIS A 253 -35.88 -32.06 21.75
N LEU A 254 -35.99 -32.94 20.75
CA LEU A 254 -35.01 -33.99 20.45
C LEU A 254 -34.45 -33.82 19.03
N HIS A 255 -33.13 -33.81 18.90
CA HIS A 255 -32.47 -33.77 17.60
C HIS A 255 -32.44 -35.15 16.94
N ALA A 256 -32.66 -35.20 15.62
CA ALA A 256 -32.66 -36.43 14.84
C ALA A 256 -31.38 -37.23 15.03
N GLY A 257 -31.49 -38.49 15.37
CA GLY A 257 -30.39 -39.45 15.51
C GLY A 257 -29.58 -39.37 16.81
N THR A 258 -29.45 -38.23 17.44
CA THR A 258 -28.72 -38.03 18.71
C THR A 258 -29.63 -37.83 19.90
N GLY A 259 -30.85 -37.30 19.68
CA GLY A 259 -31.81 -37.00 20.71
C GLY A 259 -32.37 -38.25 21.40
N LEU A 260 -32.59 -39.33 20.67
CA LEU A 260 -33.02 -40.62 21.25
C LEU A 260 -31.92 -41.21 22.15
N LEU A 261 -30.65 -41.05 21.81
CA LEU A 261 -29.55 -41.52 22.64
C LEU A 261 -29.44 -40.73 23.95
N SER A 262 -29.72 -39.44 23.91
CA SER A 262 -29.79 -38.56 25.08
C SER A 262 -30.91 -38.95 26.03
N LEU A 263 -32.08 -39.32 25.49
CA LEU A 263 -33.20 -39.77 26.27
C LEU A 263 -32.89 -41.08 27.02
N PHE A 264 -32.23 -42.03 26.38
CA PHE A 264 -31.89 -43.33 26.97
C PHE A 264 -30.67 -43.29 27.88
N THR A 265 -29.82 -42.27 27.77
CA THR A 265 -28.59 -42.12 28.56
C THR A 265 -28.69 -41.01 29.62
N PHE A 266 -29.91 -40.47 29.86
CA PHE A 266 -30.14 -39.36 30.79
C PHE A 266 -29.22 -38.16 30.54
N GLY A 267 -28.94 -37.85 29.28
CA GLY A 267 -28.09 -36.71 28.90
C GLY A 267 -26.58 -36.97 28.90
N LEU A 268 -26.14 -38.20 29.24
CA LEU A 268 -24.73 -38.55 29.27
C LEU A 268 -24.10 -38.72 27.86
N LEU A 269 -24.90 -39.12 26.88
CA LEU A 269 -24.49 -39.27 25.47
C LEU A 269 -25.58 -38.66 24.59
N GLY A 270 -25.22 -37.71 23.72
CA GLY A 270 -26.16 -37.19 22.73
C GLY A 270 -26.66 -35.75 22.94
N ASN A 271 -25.98 -34.94 23.74
CA ASN A 271 -26.29 -33.51 23.85
C ASN A 271 -25.64 -32.66 22.70
N SER A 272 -25.12 -33.35 21.68
CA SER A 272 -24.56 -32.78 20.47
C SER A 272 -25.64 -32.62 19.42
N GLY A 273 -26.20 -31.46 19.26
CA GLY A 273 -27.26 -31.16 18.30
C GLY A 273 -27.95 -29.85 18.62
N HIS A 274 -27.81 -29.38 19.87
CA HIS A 274 -28.40 -28.12 20.30
C HIS A 274 -27.51 -26.90 19.99
N ARG A 275 -26.35 -27.07 19.37
CA ARG A 275 -25.44 -25.99 19.14
C ARG A 275 -24.45 -26.27 18.01
N THR A 276 -24.11 -25.25 17.31
CA THR A 276 -22.97 -25.20 16.36
C THR A 276 -22.03 -24.11 16.79
N THR A 277 -20.73 -24.31 16.57
CA THR A 277 -19.71 -23.29 16.80
C THR A 277 -18.99 -23.06 15.49
N GLU A 278 -18.93 -21.80 15.08
CA GLU A 278 -18.23 -21.36 13.87
C GLU A 278 -17.31 -20.18 14.17
N THR A 279 -16.25 -20.06 13.41
CA THR A 279 -15.33 -18.93 13.52
C THR A 279 -15.79 -17.81 12.59
N VAL A 280 -16.03 -16.64 13.17
CA VAL A 280 -16.36 -15.40 12.47
C VAL A 280 -15.09 -14.61 12.28
N PHE A 281 -14.82 -14.23 11.04
CA PHE A 281 -13.68 -13.41 10.67
C PHE A 281 -14.10 -11.95 10.52
N ILE A 282 -13.24 -11.06 11.02
CA ILE A 282 -13.42 -9.62 10.94
C ILE A 282 -12.25 -9.03 10.16
N GLY A 283 -12.55 -8.14 9.20
CA GLY A 283 -11.55 -7.41 8.44
C GLY A 283 -11.04 -8.20 7.23
N PHE A 284 -9.71 -8.26 7.06
CA PHE A 284 -9.08 -8.70 5.82
C PHE A 284 -8.22 -9.95 6.02
N GLU A 285 -8.31 -10.88 5.06
CA GLU A 285 -7.42 -12.03 4.95
C GLU A 285 -6.21 -11.67 4.08
N ARG A 286 -5.03 -12.13 4.49
CA ARG A 286 -3.78 -11.97 3.75
C ARG A 286 -3.28 -13.32 3.28
N ALA A 287 -3.26 -13.51 1.96
CA ALA A 287 -2.74 -14.72 1.33
C ALA A 287 -1.44 -14.39 0.55
N VAL A 288 -0.36 -15.11 0.86
CA VAL A 288 0.88 -14.98 0.10
C VAL A 288 0.68 -15.60 -1.29
N VAL A 289 0.77 -14.79 -2.33
CA VAL A 289 0.72 -15.21 -3.74
C VAL A 289 2.06 -15.79 -4.15
N VAL A 290 3.15 -15.08 -3.82
CA VAL A 290 4.52 -15.51 -4.08
C VAL A 290 5.48 -14.88 -3.07
N SER A 291 6.54 -15.61 -2.77
CA SER A 291 7.63 -15.18 -1.88
C SER A 291 9.00 -15.48 -2.51
N GLY A 292 10.07 -15.00 -1.87
CA GLY A 292 11.44 -15.22 -2.35
C GLY A 292 11.86 -14.29 -3.50
N LEU A 293 11.16 -13.17 -3.66
CA LEU A 293 11.53 -12.10 -4.58
C LEU A 293 12.73 -11.32 -4.03
N ASN A 294 13.62 -10.88 -4.91
CA ASN A 294 14.83 -10.17 -4.54
C ASN A 294 14.68 -8.66 -4.73
N SER A 295 14.42 -7.94 -3.63
CA SER A 295 14.21 -6.48 -3.67
C SER A 295 13.22 -6.06 -4.76
N PRO A 296 11.98 -6.58 -4.75
CA PRO A 296 11.00 -6.26 -5.77
C PRO A 296 10.53 -4.81 -5.62
N VAL A 297 10.35 -4.12 -6.75
CA VAL A 297 10.03 -2.69 -6.80
C VAL A 297 8.72 -2.39 -7.51
N ASP A 298 8.25 -3.26 -8.40
CA ASP A 298 6.98 -3.09 -9.10
C ASP A 298 6.40 -4.44 -9.55
N PHE A 299 5.09 -4.50 -9.79
CA PHE A 299 4.44 -5.67 -10.38
C PHE A 299 3.23 -5.26 -11.22
N ARG A 300 2.89 -6.08 -12.22
CA ARG A 300 1.72 -5.86 -13.09
C ARG A 300 1.06 -7.19 -13.43
N PHE A 301 -0.27 -7.18 -13.49
CA PHE A 301 -1.06 -8.28 -14.02
C PHE A 301 -1.04 -8.24 -15.56
N LEU A 302 -0.87 -9.40 -16.16
CA LEU A 302 -1.07 -9.57 -17.60
C LEU A 302 -2.51 -10.02 -17.89
N PRO A 303 -3.04 -9.71 -19.09
CA PRO A 303 -4.40 -10.12 -19.47
C PRO A 303 -4.62 -11.64 -19.52
N ASP A 304 -3.55 -12.42 -19.55
CA ASP A 304 -3.57 -13.89 -19.56
C ASP A 304 -3.48 -14.53 -18.16
N GLY A 305 -3.52 -13.74 -17.09
CA GLY A 305 -3.50 -14.18 -15.71
C GLY A 305 -2.11 -14.26 -15.08
N ARG A 306 -1.03 -14.15 -15.84
CA ARG A 306 0.33 -14.07 -15.30
C ARG A 306 0.56 -12.75 -14.58
N ILE A 307 1.51 -12.75 -13.64
CA ILE A 307 1.96 -11.54 -12.96
C ILE A 307 3.44 -11.33 -13.28
N LEU A 308 3.78 -10.14 -13.74
CA LEU A 308 5.17 -9.72 -13.88
C LEU A 308 5.61 -9.00 -12.61
N VAL A 309 6.80 -9.33 -12.09
CA VAL A 309 7.41 -8.67 -10.94
C VAL A 309 8.78 -8.15 -11.33
N ALA A 310 9.00 -6.86 -11.18
CA ALA A 310 10.27 -6.20 -11.41
C ALA A 310 11.10 -6.20 -10.12
N GLU A 311 12.29 -6.77 -10.18
CA GLU A 311 13.29 -6.74 -9.12
C GLU A 311 14.29 -5.61 -9.42
N LYS A 312 14.66 -4.84 -8.39
CA LYS A 312 15.58 -3.70 -8.48
C LYS A 312 16.88 -4.04 -9.23
N GLY A 313 17.36 -5.28 -9.05
CA GLY A 313 18.59 -5.82 -9.65
C GLY A 313 18.57 -5.99 -11.17
N GLY A 314 17.52 -5.60 -11.87
CA GLY A 314 17.44 -5.69 -13.34
C GLY A 314 16.66 -6.89 -13.84
N VAL A 315 16.02 -7.66 -12.98
CA VAL A 315 15.31 -8.89 -13.34
C VAL A 315 13.81 -8.66 -13.35
N ILE A 316 13.12 -9.10 -14.40
CA ILE A 316 11.66 -9.19 -14.43
C ILE A 316 11.27 -10.66 -14.33
N ARG A 317 10.60 -11.00 -13.22
CA ARG A 317 10.13 -12.34 -12.91
C ARG A 317 8.70 -12.55 -13.42
N VAL A 318 8.34 -13.81 -13.62
CA VAL A 318 6.98 -14.24 -13.98
C VAL A 318 6.42 -15.11 -12.88
N VAL A 319 5.22 -14.79 -12.41
CA VAL A 319 4.39 -15.66 -11.59
C VAL A 319 3.27 -16.19 -12.47
N GLU A 320 3.13 -17.49 -12.57
CA GLU A 320 2.14 -18.20 -13.38
C GLU A 320 1.47 -19.25 -12.49
N ASP A 321 0.15 -19.23 -12.38
CA ASP A 321 -0.63 -20.11 -11.52
C ASP A 321 -0.17 -20.11 -10.05
N GLY A 322 0.19 -18.92 -9.52
CA GLY A 322 0.72 -18.76 -8.16
C GLY A 322 2.15 -19.27 -7.95
N VAL A 323 2.85 -19.68 -9.00
CA VAL A 323 4.21 -20.21 -8.93
C VAL A 323 5.20 -19.24 -9.57
N LEU A 324 6.26 -18.90 -8.83
CA LEU A 324 7.39 -18.13 -9.36
C LEU A 324 8.19 -19.01 -10.33
N ARG A 325 8.24 -18.61 -11.60
CA ARG A 325 9.03 -19.33 -12.60
C ARG A 325 10.53 -19.21 -12.31
N ALA A 326 11.26 -20.28 -12.54
CA ALA A 326 12.72 -20.30 -12.35
C ALA A 326 13.42 -19.34 -13.31
N GLU A 327 13.03 -19.37 -14.60
CA GLU A 327 13.61 -18.52 -15.63
C GLU A 327 12.90 -17.13 -15.64
N PRO A 328 13.66 -16.03 -15.62
CA PRO A 328 13.10 -14.70 -15.72
C PRO A 328 12.55 -14.41 -17.13
N LEU A 329 11.60 -13.48 -17.23
CA LEU A 329 11.14 -12.93 -18.51
C LEU A 329 12.24 -12.13 -19.21
N LEU A 330 12.98 -11.34 -18.42
CA LEU A 330 13.98 -10.39 -18.88
C LEU A 330 15.04 -10.19 -17.81
N THR A 331 16.29 -10.01 -18.25
CA THR A 331 17.38 -9.56 -17.39
C THR A 331 18.08 -8.39 -18.05
N LEU A 332 18.11 -7.24 -17.38
CA LEU A 332 18.76 -6.00 -17.81
C LEU A 332 20.05 -5.79 -17.02
N SER A 333 21.06 -5.28 -17.70
CA SER A 333 22.25 -4.78 -17.04
C SER A 333 21.97 -3.37 -16.50
N VAL A 334 21.88 -3.24 -15.18
CA VAL A 334 21.53 -1.98 -14.51
C VAL A 334 22.55 -1.61 -13.44
N ASN A 335 22.66 -0.33 -13.12
CA ASN A 335 23.35 0.12 -11.93
C ASN A 335 22.40 -0.03 -10.74
N THR A 336 22.85 -0.56 -9.60
CA THR A 336 22.01 -0.85 -8.42
C THR A 336 22.36 -0.04 -7.18
N SER A 337 23.32 0.89 -7.27
CA SER A 337 23.72 1.72 -6.12
C SER A 337 22.58 2.67 -5.72
N GLY A 338 22.34 2.84 -4.43
CA GLY A 338 21.26 3.68 -3.90
C GLY A 338 19.89 3.25 -4.40
N GLU A 339 19.08 4.17 -4.91
CA GLU A 339 17.76 3.88 -5.53
C GLU A 339 17.85 3.34 -6.96
N ARG A 340 19.02 3.42 -7.61
CA ARG A 340 19.21 2.96 -8.99
C ARG A 340 18.79 1.50 -9.17
N GLY A 341 18.55 1.10 -10.38
CA GLY A 341 18.07 -0.22 -10.79
C GLY A 341 16.82 -0.07 -11.65
N ILE A 342 15.98 -1.12 -11.71
CA ILE A 342 14.61 -0.95 -12.22
C ILE A 342 13.82 -0.14 -11.20
N SER A 343 13.06 0.85 -11.65
CA SER A 343 12.21 1.69 -10.82
C SER A 343 10.72 1.56 -11.16
N GLY A 344 10.36 1.21 -12.40
CA GLY A 344 8.95 1.09 -12.80
C GLY A 344 8.72 0.10 -13.94
N LEU A 345 7.52 -0.47 -13.96
CA LEU A 345 7.03 -1.41 -14.96
C LEU A 345 5.61 -1.01 -15.40
N ALA A 346 5.34 -1.02 -16.70
CA ALA A 346 3.99 -0.87 -17.23
C ALA A 346 3.70 -1.90 -18.31
N VAL A 347 2.43 -2.28 -18.43
CA VAL A 347 1.91 -3.19 -19.47
C VAL A 347 1.05 -2.37 -20.42
N ASP A 348 1.27 -2.55 -21.71
CA ASP A 348 0.48 -1.87 -22.75
C ASP A 348 -1.01 -2.26 -22.64
N PRO A 349 -1.96 -1.31 -22.71
CA PRO A 349 -3.38 -1.62 -22.73
C PRO A 349 -3.80 -2.59 -23.84
N GLN A 350 -3.00 -2.67 -24.91
CA GLN A 350 -3.20 -3.60 -26.04
C GLN A 350 -2.26 -4.81 -25.96
N PHE A 351 -1.73 -5.14 -24.77
CA PHE A 351 -0.76 -6.24 -24.59
C PHE A 351 -1.21 -7.55 -25.24
N ALA A 352 -2.48 -7.92 -25.15
CA ALA A 352 -3.01 -9.13 -25.75
C ALA A 352 -2.76 -9.21 -27.27
N SER A 353 -2.58 -8.08 -27.95
CA SER A 353 -2.33 -8.00 -29.39
C SER A 353 -0.88 -7.66 -29.76
N ASN A 354 -0.19 -6.85 -28.93
CA ASN A 354 1.15 -6.36 -29.25
C ASN A 354 2.26 -6.93 -28.36
N GLY A 355 1.92 -7.46 -27.18
CA GLY A 355 2.87 -8.01 -26.23
C GLY A 355 3.81 -6.98 -25.58
N HIS A 356 3.51 -5.69 -25.65
CA HIS A 356 4.43 -4.66 -25.20
C HIS A 356 4.39 -4.44 -23.69
N ILE A 357 5.60 -4.34 -23.10
CA ILE A 357 5.84 -3.85 -21.74
C ILE A 357 6.84 -2.71 -21.78
N TYR A 358 6.80 -1.86 -20.77
CA TYR A 358 7.66 -0.70 -20.62
C TYR A 358 8.38 -0.76 -19.27
N VAL A 359 9.68 -0.48 -19.27
CA VAL A 359 10.54 -0.56 -18.11
C VAL A 359 11.30 0.73 -17.94
N ALA A 360 11.21 1.33 -16.77
CA ALA A 360 12.03 2.46 -16.35
C ALA A 360 13.16 1.95 -15.46
N TYR A 361 14.40 2.35 -15.75
CA TYR A 361 15.57 1.86 -15.03
C TYR A 361 16.78 2.79 -15.21
N VAL A 362 17.83 2.57 -14.41
CA VAL A 362 19.11 3.26 -14.55
C VAL A 362 20.13 2.30 -15.18
N THR A 363 20.69 2.70 -16.32
CA THR A 363 21.72 1.94 -17.04
C THR A 363 23.03 1.87 -16.26
N THR A 364 23.94 0.98 -16.67
CA THR A 364 25.28 0.86 -16.07
C THR A 364 26.15 2.11 -16.27
N ASP A 365 25.89 2.89 -17.32
CA ASP A 365 26.49 4.19 -17.62
C ASP A 365 25.67 5.37 -17.05
N LEU A 366 24.91 5.11 -15.99
CA LEU A 366 24.22 6.10 -15.16
C LEU A 366 23.17 6.95 -15.92
N ARG A 367 22.34 6.34 -16.77
CA ARG A 367 21.26 7.06 -17.48
C ARG A 367 19.89 6.59 -17.01
N ASN A 368 19.05 7.52 -16.57
CA ASN A 368 17.62 7.24 -16.41
C ASN A 368 17.02 6.95 -17.79
N THR A 369 16.49 5.75 -17.98
CA THR A 369 16.08 5.23 -19.29
C THR A 369 14.69 4.63 -19.21
N LEU A 370 13.87 4.88 -20.22
CA LEU A 370 12.60 4.23 -20.47
C LEU A 370 12.72 3.40 -21.74
N SER A 371 12.47 2.10 -21.65
CA SER A 371 12.55 1.18 -22.76
C SER A 371 11.28 0.36 -22.91
N GLN A 372 10.98 -0.05 -24.16
CA GLN A 372 9.92 -0.96 -24.54
C GLN A 372 10.52 -2.33 -24.88
N PHE A 373 9.80 -3.39 -24.50
CA PHE A 373 10.08 -4.78 -24.88
C PHE A 373 8.83 -5.45 -25.40
N THR A 374 9.01 -6.39 -26.34
CA THR A 374 7.92 -7.24 -26.82
C THR A 374 8.01 -8.61 -26.18
N VAL A 375 6.99 -9.00 -25.44
CA VAL A 375 6.87 -10.31 -24.77
C VAL A 375 6.25 -11.32 -25.70
N VAL A 376 6.92 -12.47 -25.85
CA VAL A 376 6.40 -13.63 -26.58
C VAL A 376 6.52 -14.86 -25.69
N GLY A 377 5.40 -15.42 -25.26
CA GLY A 377 5.39 -16.47 -24.25
C GLY A 377 6.01 -15.97 -22.94
N ASN A 378 7.05 -16.63 -22.46
CA ASN A 378 7.77 -16.28 -21.22
C ASN A 378 9.16 -15.67 -21.49
N SER A 379 9.33 -14.96 -22.61
CA SER A 379 10.58 -14.29 -22.96
C SER A 379 10.30 -12.91 -23.52
N ALA A 380 11.16 -11.95 -23.22
CA ALA A 380 11.14 -10.63 -23.83
C ALA A 380 12.12 -10.55 -25.02
N GLY A 381 11.73 -9.84 -26.06
CA GLY A 381 12.54 -9.57 -27.25
C GLY A 381 13.62 -8.50 -26.99
N ALA A 382 14.18 -7.99 -28.10
CA ALA A 382 15.20 -6.96 -28.05
C ALA A 382 14.64 -5.65 -27.45
N GLU A 383 15.50 -4.93 -26.75
CA GLU A 383 15.23 -3.62 -26.20
C GLU A 383 15.03 -2.57 -27.27
N GLN A 384 14.01 -1.73 -27.07
CA GLN A 384 13.83 -0.48 -27.80
C GLN A 384 13.84 0.67 -26.79
N VAL A 385 14.93 1.43 -26.76
CA VAL A 385 15.03 2.65 -25.95
C VAL A 385 14.09 3.71 -26.51
N LEU A 386 13.17 4.22 -25.70
CA LEU A 386 12.21 5.24 -26.06
C LEU A 386 12.67 6.64 -25.65
N LEU A 387 13.19 6.75 -24.43
CA LEU A 387 13.67 8.02 -23.88
C LEU A 387 14.81 7.73 -22.89
N GLN A 388 15.87 8.54 -22.98
CA GLN A 388 17.01 8.44 -22.06
C GLN A 388 17.46 9.83 -21.64
N ALA A 389 17.79 10.00 -20.35
CA ALA A 389 18.34 11.24 -19.82
C ALA A 389 19.70 11.55 -20.43
N VAL A 390 19.98 12.85 -20.63
CA VAL A 390 21.28 13.32 -21.14
C VAL A 390 22.29 13.55 -20.03
N VAL A 391 21.85 13.66 -18.77
CA VAL A 391 22.69 13.85 -17.59
C VAL A 391 22.81 12.55 -16.80
N ASP A 392 23.89 12.40 -16.06
CA ASP A 392 24.15 11.23 -15.24
C ASP A 392 23.16 11.14 -14.09
N SER A 393 22.83 9.92 -13.74
CA SER A 393 21.94 9.61 -12.63
C SER A 393 22.67 9.77 -11.30
N ALA A 394 22.13 10.59 -10.41
CA ALA A 394 22.52 10.59 -9.00
C ALA A 394 22.22 9.24 -8.33
N VAL A 395 22.58 9.08 -7.05
CA VAL A 395 22.32 7.82 -6.30
C VAL A 395 20.85 7.66 -5.94
N ASN A 396 20.09 8.77 -5.85
CA ASN A 396 18.74 8.82 -5.32
C ASN A 396 17.79 9.58 -6.26
N HIS A 397 16.49 9.47 -5.98
CA HIS A 397 15.38 10.18 -6.61
C HIS A 397 15.23 9.84 -8.11
N HIS A 398 14.94 8.56 -8.37
CA HIS A 398 14.69 8.08 -9.73
C HIS A 398 13.20 8.01 -10.07
N GLY A 399 12.33 8.27 -9.09
CA GLY A 399 10.90 8.12 -9.26
C GLY A 399 10.48 6.65 -9.33
N GLY A 400 9.71 6.30 -10.36
CA GLY A 400 9.22 4.94 -10.58
C GLY A 400 7.74 4.90 -10.90
N ALA A 401 7.05 6.04 -10.83
CA ALA A 401 5.67 6.14 -11.28
C ALA A 401 5.61 5.89 -12.79
N LEU A 402 5.12 4.72 -13.20
CA LEU A 402 4.99 4.34 -14.62
C LEU A 402 3.66 3.65 -14.86
N GLY A 403 2.87 4.16 -15.80
CA GLY A 403 1.57 3.59 -16.12
C GLY A 403 0.86 4.28 -17.28
N PHE A 404 -0.18 3.64 -17.78
CA PHE A 404 -1.01 4.17 -18.85
C PHE A 404 -2.20 4.95 -18.30
N GLY A 405 -2.44 6.12 -18.89
CA GLY A 405 -3.67 6.85 -18.67
C GLY A 405 -4.84 6.31 -19.51
N PRO A 406 -6.08 6.70 -19.18
CA PRO A 406 -7.27 6.32 -19.95
C PRO A 406 -7.25 6.90 -21.37
N ASP A 407 -6.38 7.86 -21.65
CA ASP A 407 -6.09 8.42 -22.97
C ASP A 407 -5.14 7.56 -23.82
N GLY A 408 -4.71 6.41 -23.28
CA GLY A 408 -3.78 5.48 -23.93
C GLY A 408 -2.34 6.01 -24.03
N LYS A 409 -1.99 7.06 -23.26
CA LYS A 409 -0.63 7.58 -23.20
C LYS A 409 0.12 6.99 -22.00
N LEU A 410 1.43 6.87 -22.17
CA LEU A 410 2.32 6.41 -21.12
C LEU A 410 2.76 7.61 -20.28
N TYR A 411 2.57 7.53 -18.95
CA TYR A 411 3.00 8.53 -17.99
C TYR A 411 4.19 7.97 -17.20
N TRP A 412 5.24 8.78 -17.10
CA TRP A 412 6.47 8.42 -16.39
C TRP A 412 6.87 9.53 -15.42
N GLY A 413 6.89 9.21 -14.13
CA GLY A 413 7.40 10.06 -13.06
C GLY A 413 8.90 9.84 -12.89
N VAL A 414 9.67 10.91 -13.07
CA VAL A 414 11.13 10.93 -12.89
C VAL A 414 11.46 11.86 -11.74
N GLY A 415 12.21 11.38 -10.76
CA GLY A 415 12.64 12.18 -9.62
C GLY A 415 13.63 13.29 -10.01
N ASP A 416 13.92 14.19 -9.09
CA ASP A 416 14.74 15.38 -9.30
C ASP A 416 16.25 15.08 -9.47
N ASN A 417 16.64 13.80 -9.39
CA ASN A 417 18.03 13.36 -9.51
C ASN A 417 18.92 13.90 -8.37
N ALA A 418 18.36 13.97 -7.15
CA ALA A 418 18.98 14.53 -5.95
C ALA A 418 19.45 15.99 -6.10
N VAL A 419 18.91 16.72 -7.07
CA VAL A 419 19.17 18.14 -7.32
C VAL A 419 17.83 18.87 -7.47
N GLY A 420 17.33 19.47 -6.39
CA GLY A 420 16.01 20.09 -6.35
C GLY A 420 15.75 21.12 -7.48
N ALA A 421 16.78 21.87 -7.88
CA ALA A 421 16.70 22.83 -8.99
C ALA A 421 16.27 22.19 -10.33
N ASN A 422 16.53 20.90 -10.53
CA ASN A 422 16.09 20.18 -11.72
C ASN A 422 14.57 20.21 -11.88
N SER A 423 13.81 20.19 -10.79
CA SER A 423 12.34 20.14 -10.82
C SER A 423 11.73 21.38 -11.48
N GLN A 424 12.38 22.53 -11.39
CA GLN A 424 11.97 23.77 -12.04
C GLN A 424 12.65 24.01 -13.41
N ASN A 425 13.65 23.19 -13.77
CA ASN A 425 14.34 23.31 -15.05
C ASN A 425 13.62 22.48 -16.14
N LEU A 426 12.92 23.16 -17.05
CA LEU A 426 12.13 22.51 -18.09
C LEU A 426 12.96 21.94 -19.27
N SER A 427 14.28 22.13 -19.27
CA SER A 427 15.17 21.58 -20.32
C SER A 427 15.68 20.17 -20.04
N ASN A 428 15.31 19.57 -18.89
CA ASN A 428 15.62 18.19 -18.53
C ASN A 428 14.36 17.42 -18.06
N ILE A 429 14.48 16.11 -17.90
CA ILE A 429 13.36 15.22 -17.55
C ILE A 429 13.17 15.05 -16.05
N HIS A 430 14.06 15.56 -15.20
CA HIS A 430 14.09 15.29 -13.77
C HIS A 430 13.15 16.18 -12.98
N GLY A 431 12.49 15.62 -11.95
CA GLY A 431 11.46 16.28 -11.15
C GLY A 431 10.16 16.52 -11.91
N LYS A 432 9.77 15.58 -12.77
CA LYS A 432 8.69 15.72 -13.74
C LYS A 432 7.75 14.52 -13.77
N ILE A 433 6.53 14.76 -14.22
CA ILE A 433 5.70 13.74 -14.87
C ILE A 433 5.82 13.98 -16.38
N LEU A 434 6.30 12.97 -17.09
CA LEU A 434 6.38 12.92 -18.54
C LEU A 434 5.16 12.20 -19.09
N ARG A 435 4.65 12.63 -20.27
CA ARG A 435 3.55 11.97 -21.00
C ARG A 435 4.00 11.72 -22.43
N LEU A 436 3.96 10.46 -22.83
CA LEU A 436 4.50 9.97 -24.09
C LEU A 436 3.47 9.13 -24.87
N ASN A 437 3.62 9.10 -26.17
CA ASN A 437 3.02 8.05 -26.99
C ASN A 437 3.76 6.72 -26.76
N THR A 438 3.16 5.61 -27.16
CA THR A 438 3.73 4.27 -27.01
C THR A 438 5.04 4.05 -27.78
N ASP A 439 5.33 4.89 -28.76
CA ASP A 439 6.57 4.91 -29.54
C ASP A 439 7.66 5.84 -28.95
N GLY A 440 7.42 6.45 -27.80
CA GLY A 440 8.33 7.39 -27.15
C GLY A 440 8.24 8.83 -27.64
N SER A 441 7.45 9.12 -28.67
CA SER A 441 7.25 10.49 -29.16
C SER A 441 6.37 11.30 -28.21
N ALA A 442 6.52 12.64 -28.23
CA ALA A 442 5.67 13.52 -27.46
C ALA A 442 4.29 13.66 -28.08
N PRO A 443 3.18 13.47 -27.33
CA PRO A 443 1.84 13.79 -27.78
C PRO A 443 1.71 15.27 -28.18
N SER A 444 0.99 15.54 -29.27
CA SER A 444 0.81 16.91 -29.78
C SER A 444 -0.06 17.79 -28.89
N ASP A 445 -0.81 17.19 -27.98
CA ASP A 445 -1.69 17.81 -26.99
C ASP A 445 -1.04 17.95 -25.60
N ASN A 446 0.26 17.70 -25.48
CA ASN A 446 1.01 18.03 -24.27
C ASN A 446 1.04 19.54 -24.05
N PRO A 447 1.12 19.99 -22.78
CA PRO A 447 1.14 21.41 -22.45
C PRO A 447 2.33 22.13 -23.08
N ASN A 448 2.10 23.32 -23.63
CA ASN A 448 3.18 24.18 -24.11
C ASN A 448 3.72 25.01 -22.95
N LEU A 449 4.86 24.58 -22.41
CA LEU A 449 5.52 25.22 -21.26
C LEU A 449 6.51 26.32 -21.67
N GLY A 450 6.54 26.68 -22.94
CA GLY A 450 7.38 27.78 -23.45
C GLY A 450 8.65 27.31 -24.17
N ALA A 451 9.43 28.29 -24.63
CA ALA A 451 10.64 28.02 -25.40
C ALA A 451 11.71 27.33 -24.54
N GLY A 452 12.28 26.25 -25.05
CA GLY A 452 13.32 25.47 -24.35
C GLY A 452 12.78 24.35 -23.45
N ALA A 453 11.48 24.29 -23.20
CA ALA A 453 10.87 23.17 -22.49
C ALA A 453 10.87 21.89 -23.34
N LEU A 454 11.16 20.75 -22.73
CA LEU A 454 11.04 19.46 -23.39
C LEU A 454 9.57 19.15 -23.70
N PRO A 455 9.24 18.64 -24.89
CA PRO A 455 7.86 18.43 -25.32
C PRO A 455 7.17 17.27 -24.59
N TYR A 456 7.92 16.46 -23.87
CA TYR A 456 7.39 15.32 -23.09
C TYR A 456 6.81 15.73 -21.75
N ILE A 457 7.15 16.93 -21.21
CA ILE A 457 6.77 17.34 -19.87
C ILE A 457 5.26 17.56 -19.81
N TYR A 458 4.60 16.80 -18.95
CA TYR A 458 3.18 16.97 -18.63
C TYR A 458 2.98 17.87 -17.41
N ALA A 459 3.82 17.67 -16.35
CA ALA A 459 3.83 18.46 -15.13
C ALA A 459 5.25 18.48 -14.54
N TYR A 460 5.53 19.43 -13.64
CA TYR A 460 6.86 19.66 -13.10
C TYR A 460 6.83 20.16 -11.65
N GLY A 461 7.99 20.29 -11.02
CA GLY A 461 8.09 20.74 -9.64
C GLY A 461 7.78 19.65 -8.63
N LEU A 462 8.09 18.40 -8.94
CA LEU A 462 8.01 17.22 -8.07
C LEU A 462 9.41 16.83 -7.59
N ARG A 463 9.51 16.16 -6.44
CA ARG A 463 10.79 15.70 -5.89
C ARG A 463 11.11 14.28 -6.33
N ASN A 464 10.34 13.31 -5.90
CA ASN A 464 10.56 11.90 -6.20
C ASN A 464 9.21 11.18 -6.41
N PRO A 465 8.52 11.41 -7.55
CA PRO A 465 7.21 10.84 -7.86
C PRO A 465 7.30 9.32 -8.00
N PHE A 466 6.96 8.64 -6.91
CA PHE A 466 7.27 7.21 -6.72
C PHE A 466 6.22 6.28 -7.32
N ARG A 467 4.93 6.63 -7.22
CA ARG A 467 3.82 5.87 -7.83
C ARG A 467 2.72 6.78 -8.32
N LEU A 468 1.96 6.26 -9.27
CA LEU A 468 0.81 6.94 -9.85
C LEU A 468 -0.40 5.99 -9.95
N THR A 469 -1.58 6.60 -9.97
CA THR A 469 -2.85 5.93 -10.27
C THR A 469 -3.78 6.89 -10.99
N PHE A 470 -4.76 6.36 -11.70
CA PHE A 470 -5.80 7.17 -12.33
C PHE A 470 -7.14 6.95 -11.64
N THR A 471 -7.90 8.01 -11.45
CA THR A 471 -9.28 7.92 -10.98
C THR A 471 -10.20 7.39 -12.08
N PRO A 472 -11.40 6.90 -11.75
CA PRO A 472 -12.39 6.47 -12.75
C PRO A 472 -12.78 7.57 -13.74
N THR A 473 -12.60 8.85 -13.35
CA THR A 473 -12.85 10.02 -14.20
C THR A 473 -11.62 10.45 -15.01
N GLY A 474 -10.51 9.71 -14.90
CA GLY A 474 -9.29 9.93 -15.68
C GLY A 474 -8.31 10.95 -15.10
N GLN A 475 -8.49 11.37 -13.85
CA GLN A 475 -7.57 12.27 -13.17
C GLN A 475 -6.35 11.50 -12.67
N LEU A 476 -5.17 12.11 -12.75
CA LEU A 476 -3.90 11.51 -12.33
C LEU A 476 -3.58 11.88 -10.89
N LEU A 477 -3.43 10.87 -10.03
CA LEU A 477 -2.91 11.00 -8.68
C LEU A 477 -1.47 10.47 -8.61
N VAL A 478 -0.60 11.19 -7.92
CA VAL A 478 0.82 10.84 -7.77
C VAL A 478 1.22 10.94 -6.31
N ALA A 479 1.88 9.90 -5.81
CA ALA A 479 2.61 9.91 -4.54
C ALA A 479 4.00 10.47 -4.78
N ASP A 480 4.34 11.59 -4.15
CA ASP A 480 5.63 12.25 -4.23
C ASP A 480 6.34 12.20 -2.87
N VAL A 481 7.52 11.58 -2.84
CA VAL A 481 8.30 11.42 -1.61
C VAL A 481 8.99 12.74 -1.28
N GLY A 482 8.65 13.28 -0.11
CA GLY A 482 9.16 14.57 0.36
C GLY A 482 10.60 14.53 0.85
N ALA A 483 11.12 15.70 1.24
CA ALA A 483 12.48 15.87 1.73
C ALA A 483 12.57 15.83 3.26
N ALA A 484 12.02 16.85 3.92
CA ALA A 484 12.17 17.06 5.35
C ALA A 484 10.82 17.13 6.09
N SER A 485 9.82 17.77 5.48
CA SER A 485 8.60 18.17 6.20
C SER A 485 7.42 17.25 5.94
N PHE A 486 7.09 16.98 4.67
CA PHE A 486 5.85 16.31 4.31
C PHE A 486 6.04 15.27 3.20
N GLU A 487 5.22 14.22 3.27
CA GLU A 487 4.89 13.34 2.16
C GLU A 487 3.63 13.85 1.46
N GLU A 488 3.50 13.64 0.15
CA GLU A 488 2.46 14.27 -0.64
C GLU A 488 1.68 13.29 -1.53
N VAL A 489 0.37 13.52 -1.64
CA VAL A 489 -0.45 13.01 -2.75
C VAL A 489 -0.89 14.19 -3.60
N ASN A 490 -0.52 14.19 -4.85
CA ASN A 490 -0.76 15.28 -5.79
C ASN A 490 -1.84 14.90 -6.83
N LEU A 491 -2.81 15.79 -7.07
CA LEU A 491 -3.68 15.73 -8.24
C LEU A 491 -2.94 16.40 -9.40
N VAL A 492 -2.41 15.59 -10.33
CA VAL A 492 -1.53 16.08 -11.39
C VAL A 492 -2.32 16.48 -12.64
N THR A 493 -2.14 17.74 -13.04
CA THR A 493 -2.79 18.35 -14.20
C THR A 493 -1.78 18.81 -15.24
N ALA A 494 -2.22 18.93 -16.50
CA ALA A 494 -1.38 19.38 -17.60
C ALA A 494 -0.80 20.78 -17.33
N GLY A 495 0.53 20.90 -17.36
CA GLY A 495 1.24 22.17 -17.13
C GLY A 495 1.36 22.57 -15.67
N GLY A 496 0.91 21.72 -14.72
CA GLY A 496 0.97 21.99 -13.28
C GLY A 496 2.40 22.08 -12.76
N ASN A 497 2.64 23.01 -11.82
CA ASN A 497 3.89 23.15 -11.05
C ASN A 497 3.60 22.85 -9.59
N TYR A 498 4.21 21.79 -9.04
CA TYR A 498 4.01 21.30 -7.67
C TYR A 498 4.98 21.89 -6.65
N GLY A 499 5.78 22.85 -7.09
CA GLY A 499 6.49 23.79 -6.21
C GLY A 499 7.88 23.38 -5.76
N TRP A 500 8.26 22.11 -5.76
CA TRP A 500 9.58 21.66 -5.34
C TRP A 500 10.71 22.30 -6.18
N PRO A 501 11.83 22.76 -5.58
CA PRO A 501 12.21 22.71 -4.16
C PRO A 501 11.73 23.93 -3.34
N ASN A 502 11.02 24.87 -3.92
CA ASN A 502 10.63 26.11 -3.28
C ASN A 502 9.34 25.99 -2.43
N ALA A 503 8.70 24.83 -2.42
CA ALA A 503 7.59 24.46 -1.55
C ALA A 503 7.62 22.95 -1.34
N GLU A 504 7.34 22.51 -0.14
CA GLU A 504 7.09 21.14 0.28
C GLU A 504 5.80 21.16 1.12
N GLY A 505 4.84 20.29 0.82
CA GLY A 505 3.51 20.36 1.41
C GLY A 505 2.67 21.53 0.87
N ILE A 506 1.74 22.01 1.70
CA ILE A 506 0.89 23.15 1.36
C ILE A 506 1.73 24.42 1.29
N CYS A 507 1.71 25.08 0.14
CA CYS A 507 2.51 26.27 -0.07
C CYS A 507 2.04 27.42 0.82
N THR A 508 2.95 28.03 1.59
CA THR A 508 2.66 29.16 2.49
C THR A 508 3.27 30.47 2.02
N THR A 509 4.30 30.42 1.19
CA THR A 509 5.01 31.62 0.69
C THR A 509 5.34 31.47 -0.79
N ASN A 510 5.25 32.58 -1.54
CA ASN A 510 5.55 32.61 -2.97
C ASN A 510 4.76 31.56 -3.79
N CYS A 511 3.47 31.40 -3.51
CA CYS A 511 2.65 30.32 -4.04
C CYS A 511 2.12 30.59 -5.46
N SER A 512 2.37 31.75 -6.03
CA SER A 512 1.88 32.08 -7.38
C SER A 512 2.38 31.08 -8.42
N GLY A 513 1.44 30.46 -9.14
CA GLY A 513 1.74 29.46 -10.17
C GLY A 513 2.14 28.08 -9.66
N LYS A 514 2.01 27.84 -8.36
CA LYS A 514 2.19 26.51 -7.74
C LYS A 514 0.84 25.87 -7.43
N THR A 515 0.79 24.57 -7.47
CA THR A 515 -0.38 23.73 -7.15
C THR A 515 -0.09 22.98 -5.88
N ASP A 516 -0.97 23.13 -4.89
CA ASP A 516 -0.88 22.40 -3.62
C ASP A 516 -1.25 20.92 -3.78
N PRO A 517 -0.65 20.03 -2.97
CA PRO A 517 -1.07 18.64 -2.87
C PRO A 517 -2.50 18.54 -2.32
N ILE A 518 -3.19 17.45 -2.68
CA ILE A 518 -4.55 17.16 -2.19
C ILE A 518 -4.56 16.51 -0.81
N TYR A 519 -3.43 15.97 -0.39
CA TYR A 519 -3.20 15.39 0.92
C TYR A 519 -1.72 15.42 1.26
N THR A 520 -1.40 15.71 2.51
CA THR A 520 -0.04 15.67 3.07
C THR A 520 -0.05 15.04 4.46
N TYR A 521 1.07 14.46 4.84
CA TYR A 521 1.31 14.07 6.23
C TYR A 521 2.77 14.29 6.61
N PRO A 522 3.05 14.60 7.90
CA PRO A 522 4.40 14.94 8.34
C PRO A 522 5.32 13.72 8.30
N ARG A 523 6.57 13.96 7.91
CA ARG A 523 7.61 12.93 7.87
C ARG A 523 7.99 12.47 9.29
N GLY A 524 8.14 13.40 10.23
CA GLY A 524 8.62 13.11 11.58
C GLY A 524 9.99 12.47 11.56
N SER A 525 10.18 11.37 12.29
CA SER A 525 11.45 10.63 12.33
C SER A 525 11.77 9.81 11.06
N GLY A 526 11.05 10.00 9.98
CA GLY A 526 11.22 9.33 8.69
C GLY A 526 9.89 8.88 8.08
N ALA A 527 9.78 9.05 6.77
CA ALA A 527 8.63 8.64 5.97
C ALA A 527 9.06 8.43 4.53
N ALA A 528 8.31 7.64 3.79
CA ALA A 528 8.41 7.52 2.35
C ALA A 528 7.08 6.97 1.80
N ILE A 529 6.29 7.83 1.18
CA ILE A 529 5.06 7.43 0.49
C ILE A 529 5.43 6.69 -0.79
N THR A 530 5.33 5.37 -0.77
CA THR A 530 5.75 4.51 -1.88
C THR A 530 4.59 4.06 -2.75
N SER A 531 3.36 4.23 -2.30
CA SER A 531 2.21 3.78 -3.09
C SER A 531 1.02 4.71 -2.98
N VAL A 532 0.32 4.87 -4.08
CA VAL A 532 -1.02 5.44 -4.19
C VAL A 532 -1.84 4.54 -5.11
N LEU A 533 -3.00 4.10 -4.64
CA LEU A 533 -3.94 3.24 -5.38
C LEU A 533 -5.34 3.84 -5.31
N MET A 534 -5.91 4.15 -6.46
CA MET A 534 -7.34 4.39 -6.57
C MET A 534 -8.06 3.05 -6.63
N TYR A 535 -8.84 2.75 -5.61
CA TYR A 535 -9.61 1.51 -5.54
C TYR A 535 -11.03 1.77 -6.05
N ASP A 536 -11.42 1.10 -7.13
CA ASP A 536 -12.74 1.17 -7.75
C ASP A 536 -13.49 -0.18 -7.74
N GLY A 537 -12.90 -1.19 -7.06
CA GLY A 537 -13.50 -2.52 -6.88
C GLY A 537 -14.64 -2.51 -5.87
N THR A 538 -15.47 -3.54 -5.94
CA THR A 538 -16.62 -3.73 -5.03
C THR A 538 -16.37 -4.78 -3.97
N THR A 539 -15.26 -5.51 -4.04
CA THR A 539 -14.96 -6.67 -3.17
C THR A 539 -14.86 -6.28 -1.69
N PHE A 540 -14.36 -5.07 -1.38
CA PHE A 540 -14.27 -4.57 0.00
C PHE A 540 -15.52 -3.81 0.47
N GLY A 541 -16.62 -3.89 -0.28
CA GLY A 541 -17.86 -3.20 0.05
C GLY A 541 -17.87 -1.69 -0.30
N PRO A 542 -19.02 -1.04 -0.02
CA PRO A 542 -19.24 0.36 -0.44
C PRO A 542 -18.34 1.37 0.26
N ASP A 543 -17.85 1.07 1.47
CA ASP A 543 -17.02 2.00 2.24
C ASP A 543 -15.63 2.21 1.66
N TYR A 544 -15.15 1.26 0.85
CA TYR A 544 -13.86 1.34 0.17
C TYR A 544 -13.96 1.70 -1.31
N LEU A 545 -15.19 1.69 -1.87
CA LEU A 545 -15.39 2.07 -3.27
C LEU A 545 -15.04 3.54 -3.50
N ASN A 546 -14.23 3.80 -4.52
CA ASN A 546 -13.70 5.11 -4.88
C ASN A 546 -12.86 5.77 -3.77
N LYS A 547 -12.17 4.98 -2.96
CA LYS A 547 -11.19 5.46 -1.97
C LYS A 547 -9.78 5.40 -2.53
N VAL A 548 -8.92 6.25 -1.99
CA VAL A 548 -7.49 6.28 -2.32
C VAL A 548 -6.71 5.61 -1.19
N PHE A 549 -6.05 4.51 -1.51
CA PHE A 549 -5.14 3.83 -0.59
C PHE A 549 -3.74 4.40 -0.76
N ILE A 550 -3.07 4.65 0.35
CA ILE A 550 -1.67 5.07 0.38
C ILE A 550 -0.87 4.14 1.29
N ALA A 551 0.40 3.92 0.94
CA ALA A 551 1.31 3.15 1.77
C ALA A 551 2.63 3.90 1.98
N ASP A 552 3.17 3.78 3.20
CA ASP A 552 4.46 4.32 3.57
C ASP A 552 5.42 3.18 3.92
N LEU A 553 6.53 3.09 3.20
CA LEU A 553 7.53 2.04 3.38
C LEU A 553 8.27 2.14 4.70
N VAL A 554 8.55 3.36 5.18
CA VAL A 554 9.33 3.62 6.40
C VAL A 554 8.46 3.51 7.63
N LYS A 555 7.25 4.10 7.58
CA LYS A 555 6.27 4.00 8.67
C LYS A 555 5.58 2.64 8.75
N GLY A 556 5.63 1.85 7.67
CA GLY A 556 5.14 0.47 7.63
C GLY A 556 3.63 0.31 7.68
N TRP A 557 2.85 1.27 7.19
CA TRP A 557 1.40 1.24 7.23
C TRP A 557 0.74 1.39 5.85
N ILE A 558 -0.53 0.97 5.77
CA ILE A 558 -1.45 1.29 4.68
C ILE A 558 -2.61 2.10 5.27
N LYS A 559 -2.96 3.20 4.64
CA LYS A 559 -4.07 4.08 5.02
C LYS A 559 -5.01 4.32 3.85
N VAL A 560 -6.24 4.73 4.19
CA VAL A 560 -7.31 5.04 3.24
C VAL A 560 -7.71 6.49 3.38
N LEU A 561 -7.74 7.19 2.27
CA LEU A 561 -8.20 8.56 2.16
C LEU A 561 -9.62 8.60 1.59
N THR A 562 -10.47 9.43 2.17
CA THR A 562 -11.74 9.83 1.60
C THR A 562 -11.57 11.20 0.95
N CYS A 563 -11.62 11.23 -0.37
CA CYS A 563 -11.45 12.47 -1.13
C CYS A 563 -12.81 13.03 -1.61
N THR A 564 -12.82 14.32 -1.97
CA THR A 564 -13.97 14.91 -2.68
C THR A 564 -14.22 14.20 -4.02
N PRO A 565 -15.43 14.23 -4.58
CA PRO A 565 -15.71 13.58 -5.87
C PRO A 565 -14.79 14.04 -7.02
N GLU A 566 -14.31 15.28 -6.95
CA GLU A 566 -13.39 15.88 -7.91
C GLU A 566 -11.92 15.65 -7.54
N PHE A 567 -11.62 14.93 -6.45
CA PHE A 567 -10.26 14.66 -5.93
C PHE A 567 -9.42 15.93 -5.71
N THR A 568 -10.06 17.05 -5.38
CA THR A 568 -9.35 18.32 -5.12
C THR A 568 -8.81 18.42 -3.70
N THR A 569 -9.39 17.67 -2.77
CA THR A 569 -8.95 17.56 -1.37
C THR A 569 -9.30 16.18 -0.84
N CYS A 570 -8.48 15.67 0.06
CA CYS A 570 -8.78 14.46 0.82
C CYS A 570 -8.84 14.79 2.32
N GLY A 571 -9.72 14.10 3.04
CA GLY A 571 -9.80 14.18 4.49
C GLY A 571 -8.70 13.38 5.18
N ASP A 572 -8.78 13.33 6.53
CA ASP A 572 -7.83 12.56 7.34
C ASP A 572 -7.76 11.10 6.92
N ALA A 573 -6.54 10.58 6.88
CA ALA A 573 -6.29 9.19 6.54
C ALA A 573 -6.74 8.25 7.67
N GLN A 574 -7.48 7.21 7.32
CA GLN A 574 -7.88 6.15 8.23
C GLN A 574 -6.94 4.95 8.10
N ASP A 575 -6.63 4.29 9.20
CA ASP A 575 -5.81 3.08 9.17
C ASP A 575 -6.57 1.95 8.47
N PHE A 576 -5.95 1.39 7.43
CA PHE A 576 -6.36 0.12 6.83
C PHE A 576 -5.53 -1.02 7.40
N ASP A 577 -4.22 -0.85 7.47
CA ASP A 577 -3.27 -1.77 8.07
C ASP A 577 -2.13 -0.98 8.72
N PRO A 578 -2.09 -0.87 10.04
CA PRO A 578 -1.06 -0.10 10.74
C PRO A 578 0.29 -0.82 10.84
N ASP A 579 0.39 -2.11 10.44
CA ASP A 579 1.62 -2.93 10.45
C ASP A 579 1.80 -3.68 9.13
N ALA A 580 1.68 -2.94 8.02
CA ALA A 580 1.77 -3.46 6.66
C ALA A 580 3.21 -3.79 6.20
N GLY A 581 4.22 -3.45 7.01
CA GLY A 581 5.62 -3.65 6.67
C GLY A 581 6.12 -2.77 5.53
N THR A 582 7.14 -3.23 4.82
CA THR A 582 7.85 -2.45 3.79
C THR A 582 7.11 -2.45 2.45
N THR A 583 5.92 -1.89 2.41
CA THR A 583 5.08 -1.82 1.20
C THR A 583 5.71 -0.90 0.16
N VAL A 584 5.91 -1.41 -1.07
CA VAL A 584 6.39 -0.60 -2.22
C VAL A 584 5.31 -0.37 -3.27
N VAL A 585 4.36 -1.30 -3.42
CA VAL A 585 3.25 -1.17 -4.38
C VAL A 585 1.98 -1.74 -3.79
N LEU A 586 0.89 -1.01 -3.97
CA LEU A 586 -0.47 -1.51 -3.91
C LEU A 586 -1.07 -1.50 -5.31
N ALA A 587 -1.78 -2.54 -5.67
CA ALA A 587 -2.54 -2.60 -6.92
C ALA A 587 -3.86 -3.35 -6.69
N GLN A 588 -4.89 -2.98 -7.44
CA GLN A 588 -6.12 -3.77 -7.51
C GLN A 588 -5.92 -4.91 -8.51
N GLY A 589 -6.22 -6.12 -8.07
CA GLY A 589 -6.19 -7.31 -8.92
C GLY A 589 -7.42 -7.44 -9.82
N PRO A 590 -7.36 -8.32 -10.82
CA PRO A 590 -8.50 -8.61 -11.69
C PRO A 590 -9.69 -9.24 -10.94
N ASP A 591 -9.45 -9.80 -9.75
CA ASP A 591 -10.45 -10.34 -8.83
C ASP A 591 -11.07 -9.28 -7.91
N GLY A 592 -10.73 -8.00 -8.09
CA GLY A 592 -11.19 -6.90 -7.27
C GLY A 592 -10.52 -6.79 -5.90
N ASN A 593 -9.59 -7.69 -5.56
CA ASN A 593 -8.85 -7.63 -4.31
C ASN A 593 -7.64 -6.68 -4.40
N ILE A 594 -7.11 -6.30 -3.25
CA ILE A 594 -5.90 -5.48 -3.17
C ILE A 594 -4.69 -6.40 -3.09
N TYR A 595 -3.68 -6.12 -3.88
CA TYR A 595 -2.41 -6.81 -3.85
C TYR A 595 -1.32 -5.86 -3.35
N GLN A 596 -0.53 -6.37 -2.42
CA GLN A 596 0.55 -5.66 -1.77
C GLN A 596 1.88 -6.32 -2.12
N LEU A 597 2.80 -5.54 -2.67
CA LEU A 597 4.19 -5.96 -2.84
C LEU A 597 5.03 -5.36 -1.71
N THR A 598 5.76 -6.22 -0.98
CA THR A 598 6.69 -5.79 0.07
C THR A 598 8.14 -5.91 -0.42
N TYR A 599 8.97 -4.91 -0.06
CA TYR A 599 10.38 -4.90 -0.43
C TYR A 599 11.18 -5.95 0.35
N GLN A 600 10.93 -6.05 1.67
CA GLN A 600 11.52 -7.05 2.56
C GLN A 600 10.50 -7.50 3.63
N PRO A 601 10.26 -8.80 3.77
CA PRO A 601 10.70 -9.86 2.84
C PRO A 601 10.05 -9.62 1.46
N GLY A 602 10.74 -9.99 0.37
CA GLY A 602 10.21 -9.85 -1.00
C GLY A 602 9.02 -10.78 -1.21
N THR A 603 7.80 -10.27 -1.01
CA THR A 603 6.55 -11.04 -1.13
C THR A 603 5.48 -10.23 -1.84
N LEU A 604 4.67 -10.93 -2.62
CA LEU A 604 3.40 -10.42 -3.13
C LEU A 604 2.28 -11.08 -2.34
N VAL A 605 1.44 -10.27 -1.72
CA VAL A 605 0.33 -10.69 -0.86
C VAL A 605 -0.98 -10.21 -1.46
N ARG A 606 -1.96 -11.09 -1.53
CA ARG A 606 -3.35 -10.75 -1.82
C ARG A 606 -4.06 -10.42 -0.52
N ILE A 607 -4.71 -9.29 -0.46
CA ILE A 607 -5.55 -8.85 0.65
C ILE A 607 -7.00 -8.94 0.18
N ALA A 608 -7.83 -9.67 0.91
CA ALA A 608 -9.24 -9.88 0.61
C ALA A 608 -10.08 -9.70 1.89
N PRO A 609 -11.39 -9.44 1.83
CA PRO A 609 -12.25 -9.54 2.98
C PRO A 609 -12.12 -10.93 3.62
N ALA A 610 -12.07 -10.98 4.96
CA ALA A 610 -11.86 -12.24 5.67
C ALA A 610 -13.02 -13.20 5.42
N GLY A 611 -12.70 -14.47 5.20
CA GLY A 611 -13.70 -15.53 4.94
C GLY A 611 -14.16 -15.66 3.49
N THR A 612 -13.76 -14.74 2.60
CA THR A 612 -13.91 -14.98 1.15
C THR A 612 -12.90 -16.05 0.74
N SER A 613 -13.24 -17.29 0.99
CA SER A 613 -12.39 -18.46 0.73
C SER A 613 -11.84 -18.45 -0.68
N ALA A 614 -10.60 -18.88 -0.83
CA ALA A 614 -9.87 -19.13 -2.06
C ALA A 614 -10.55 -20.16 -3.00
N ALA A 615 -11.83 -19.93 -3.34
CA ALA A 615 -12.56 -20.71 -4.34
C ALA A 615 -12.51 -20.07 -5.73
N ALA A 616 -11.78 -18.97 -5.91
CA ALA A 616 -11.40 -18.46 -7.21
C ALA A 616 -9.90 -18.70 -7.41
N GLN A 617 -9.55 -19.90 -7.82
CA GLN A 617 -8.27 -20.14 -8.47
C GLN A 617 -8.22 -19.30 -9.75
N VAL A 618 -7.22 -18.46 -9.83
CA VAL A 618 -6.82 -17.71 -11.02
C VAL A 618 -6.52 -18.68 -12.15
#